data_3ab154e146d15bc31b58caeebcebbfbb
#
_entry.id   3ab154e146d15bc31b58caeebcebbfbb
#
_cell.length_a   1.000
_cell.length_b   1.000
_cell.length_c   1.000
_cell.angle_alpha   90.00
_cell.angle_beta   90.00
_cell.angle_gamma   90.00
#
_symmetry.space_group_name_H-M   'P 1'
#
loop_
_entity.id
_entity.type
_entity.pdbx_description
1 polymer ?
#
loop_
_entity_poly.entity_id
_entity_poly.type
_entity_poly.pdbx_seq_one_letter_code
_entity_poly.pdbx_strand_id
1 'polypeptide(L)'
;MKYISPTVTATDEETFNKQLNLLNSFAKRIHIDLMDGIFTPTKSPPENLLKVSSPAILDVHVMYNHPLSALDTIIGWKPNLVIVHAECKDDINEVISKLKNNDIKVGLALLP
;
A
#
# COMPACT_ATOMS: atom_id res chain seq x y z
N MET A 1 22.76 -8.55 -9.02
CA MET A 1 21.96 -7.37 -8.66
C MET A 1 21.15 -7.65 -7.42
N LYS A 2 21.26 -6.81 -6.45
CA LYS A 2 20.48 -6.97 -5.23
C LYS A 2 19.37 -5.94 -5.20
N TYR A 3 18.19 -6.39 -4.90
CA TYR A 3 17.03 -5.53 -4.81
C TYR A 3 16.72 -5.29 -3.35
N ILE A 4 16.69 -4.03 -2.96
CA ILE A 4 16.28 -3.62 -1.63
C ILE A 4 15.00 -2.81 -1.81
N SER A 5 13.96 -3.20 -1.08
CA SER A 5 12.70 -2.49 -1.05
C SER A 5 12.43 -2.06 0.39
N PRO A 6 12.97 -0.90 0.80
CA PRO A 6 12.70 -0.40 2.14
C PRO A 6 11.23 -0.08 2.32
N THR A 7 10.76 -0.19 3.55
CA THR A 7 9.34 -0.10 3.89
C THR A 7 9.04 1.16 4.67
N VAL A 8 7.97 1.84 4.28
CA VAL A 8 7.34 2.88 5.08
C VAL A 8 6.26 2.22 5.93
N THR A 9 6.46 2.22 7.23
CA THR A 9 5.48 1.71 8.20
C THR A 9 5.36 2.75 9.31
N ALA A 10 4.23 3.44 9.36
CA ALA A 10 4.04 4.54 10.29
C ALA A 10 2.61 4.56 10.82
N THR A 11 2.45 5.11 12.04
CA THR A 11 1.16 5.23 12.71
C THR A 11 0.62 6.65 12.70
N ASP A 12 1.41 7.62 12.26
CA ASP A 12 1.00 9.02 12.12
C ASP A 12 1.54 9.62 10.82
N GLU A 13 0.91 10.72 10.38
CA GLU A 13 1.26 11.36 9.11
C GLU A 13 2.66 11.93 9.11
N GLU A 14 3.10 12.54 10.21
CA GLU A 14 4.42 13.15 10.29
C GLU A 14 5.52 12.11 10.10
N THR A 15 5.42 10.98 10.80
CA THR A 15 6.36 9.87 10.67
C THR A 15 6.33 9.28 9.27
N PHE A 16 5.13 9.09 8.70
CA PHE A 16 4.97 8.61 7.34
C PHE A 16 5.70 9.51 6.35
N ASN A 17 5.45 10.81 6.43
CA ASN A 17 6.05 11.79 5.52
C ASN A 17 7.57 11.82 5.66
N LYS A 18 8.08 11.76 6.88
CA LYS A 18 9.53 11.73 7.12
C LYS A 18 10.18 10.47 6.52
N GLN A 19 9.58 9.31 6.72
CA GLN A 19 10.09 8.06 6.18
C GLN A 19 10.07 8.09 4.65
N LEU A 20 8.96 8.51 4.06
CA LEU A 20 8.83 8.57 2.60
C LEU A 20 9.83 9.54 2.00
N ASN A 21 9.98 10.73 2.56
CA ASN A 21 10.94 11.72 2.09
C ASN A 21 12.37 11.21 2.15
N LEU A 22 12.73 10.55 3.25
CA LEU A 22 14.06 9.97 3.39
C LEU A 22 14.31 8.91 2.32
N LEU A 23 13.36 8.00 2.11
CA LEU A 23 13.51 6.92 1.14
C LEU A 23 13.52 7.45 -0.30
N ASN A 24 12.74 8.49 -0.59
CA ASN A 24 12.73 9.14 -1.91
C ASN A 24 14.09 9.71 -2.29
N SER A 25 14.95 9.99 -1.32
CA SER A 25 16.28 10.55 -1.60
C SER A 25 17.25 9.52 -2.17
N PHE A 26 17.02 8.22 -2.01
CA PHE A 26 17.97 7.21 -2.48
C PHE A 26 17.33 5.90 -2.98
N ALA A 27 16.13 5.56 -2.55
CA ALA A 27 15.54 4.26 -2.87
C ALA A 27 14.96 4.26 -4.28
N LYS A 28 15.16 3.16 -5.00
CA LYS A 28 14.58 2.94 -6.33
C LYS A 28 13.24 2.22 -6.25
N ARG A 29 12.99 1.54 -5.14
CA ARG A 29 11.74 0.84 -4.87
C ARG A 29 11.38 1.04 -3.41
N ILE A 30 10.11 1.30 -3.14
CA ILE A 30 9.61 1.56 -1.80
C ILE A 30 8.35 0.72 -1.59
N HIS A 31 8.29 0.07 -0.43
CA HIS A 31 7.14 -0.68 0.01
C HIS A 31 6.38 0.15 1.05
N ILE A 32 5.09 0.31 0.87
CA ILE A 32 4.23 1.07 1.79
C ILE A 32 3.25 0.09 2.45
N ASP A 33 3.27 0.05 3.78
CA ASP A 33 2.31 -0.72 4.56
C ASP A 33 1.14 0.17 4.99
N LEU A 34 -0.07 -0.24 4.66
CA LEU A 34 -1.30 0.39 5.14
C LEU A 34 -2.07 -0.59 6.02
N MET A 35 -2.50 -0.11 7.17
CA MET A 35 -3.17 -0.90 8.20
C MET A 35 -4.40 -0.16 8.69
N ASP A 36 -5.53 -0.84 8.82
CA ASP A 36 -6.79 -0.22 9.24
C ASP A 36 -7.04 -0.29 10.75
N GLY A 37 -6.22 -1.01 11.49
CA GLY A 37 -6.42 -1.21 12.94
C GLY A 37 -7.52 -2.24 13.28
N ILE A 38 -8.11 -2.87 12.27
CA ILE A 38 -9.17 -3.86 12.41
C ILE A 38 -8.66 -5.22 11.91
N PHE A 39 -8.18 -5.26 10.66
CA PHE A 39 -7.54 -6.44 10.10
C PHE A 39 -6.26 -6.79 10.86
N THR A 40 -5.52 -5.75 11.27
CA THR A 40 -4.35 -5.84 12.14
C THR A 40 -4.55 -4.91 13.33
N PRO A 41 -3.88 -5.16 14.49
CA PRO A 41 -4.05 -4.30 15.67
C PRO A 41 -3.43 -2.91 15.52
N THR A 42 -2.47 -2.75 14.61
CA THR A 42 -1.82 -1.48 14.34
C THR A 42 -2.58 -0.73 13.27
N LYS A 43 -2.63 0.60 13.37
CA LYS A 43 -3.30 1.47 12.40
C LYS A 43 -2.31 2.47 11.81
N SER A 44 -2.23 2.52 10.48
CA SER A 44 -1.55 3.59 9.77
C SER A 44 -2.49 4.79 9.59
N PRO A 45 -1.98 5.98 9.19
CA PRO A 45 -2.87 7.08 8.85
C PRO A 45 -3.83 6.67 7.74
N PRO A 46 -5.07 7.20 7.71
CA PRO A 46 -5.98 6.94 6.60
C PRO A 46 -5.33 7.31 5.27
N GLU A 47 -5.46 6.45 4.27
CA GLU A 47 -4.80 6.63 2.97
C GLU A 47 -5.17 7.96 2.30
N ASN A 48 -6.40 8.44 2.51
CA ASN A 48 -6.87 9.69 1.90
C ASN A 48 -6.24 10.94 2.50
N LEU A 49 -5.55 10.82 3.64
CA LEU A 49 -4.79 11.92 4.24
C LEU A 49 -3.33 11.91 3.81
N LEU A 50 -2.88 10.86 3.14
CA LEU A 50 -1.50 10.72 2.71
C LEU A 50 -1.31 11.26 1.31
N LYS A 51 -0.28 12.11 1.16
CA LYS A 51 0.16 12.59 -0.16
C LYS A 51 1.38 11.77 -0.56
N VAL A 52 1.18 10.82 -1.43
CA VAL A 52 2.25 9.93 -1.88
C VAL A 52 2.69 10.35 -3.28
N SER A 53 3.90 10.83 -3.36
CA SER A 53 4.57 11.15 -4.61
C SER A 53 6.00 10.67 -4.52
N SER A 54 6.44 9.88 -5.49
CA SER A 54 7.76 9.29 -5.46
C SER A 54 8.24 8.99 -6.86
N PRO A 55 9.54 9.23 -7.16
CA PRO A 55 10.14 8.74 -8.40
C PRO A 55 10.44 7.24 -8.34
N ALA A 56 10.35 6.63 -7.15
CA ALA A 56 10.59 5.21 -6.97
C ALA A 56 9.43 4.35 -7.48
N ILE A 57 9.71 3.08 -7.70
CA ILE A 57 8.68 2.07 -7.92
C ILE A 57 7.97 1.83 -6.58
N LEU A 58 6.65 1.96 -6.55
CA LEU A 58 5.86 1.79 -5.33
C LEU A 58 5.15 0.45 -5.32
N ASP A 59 5.29 -0.27 -4.23
CA ASP A 59 4.50 -1.45 -3.91
C ASP A 59 3.72 -1.15 -2.64
N VAL A 60 2.42 -1.35 -2.66
CA VAL A 60 1.54 -1.01 -1.54
C VAL A 60 0.89 -2.27 -0.99
N HIS A 61 1.10 -2.54 0.29
CA HIS A 61 0.52 -3.66 1.01
C HIS A 61 -0.66 -3.15 1.84
N VAL A 62 -1.86 -3.60 1.49
CA VAL A 62 -3.10 -3.12 2.10
C VAL A 62 -3.63 -4.17 3.07
N MET A 63 -3.40 -3.93 4.34
CA MET A 63 -3.88 -4.78 5.43
C MET A 63 -5.20 -4.22 5.97
N TYR A 64 -6.22 -4.26 5.11
CA TYR A 64 -7.56 -3.73 5.39
C TYR A 64 -8.61 -4.82 5.29
N ASN A 65 -9.61 -4.76 6.16
CA ASN A 65 -10.81 -5.58 6.00
C ASN A 65 -11.58 -5.23 4.72
N HIS A 66 -11.61 -3.93 4.38
CA HIS A 66 -12.33 -3.44 3.22
C HIS A 66 -11.41 -2.65 2.30
N PRO A 67 -10.51 -3.32 1.55
CA PRO A 67 -9.56 -2.62 0.69
C PRO A 67 -10.23 -1.82 -0.43
N LEU A 68 -11.44 -2.19 -0.90
CA LEU A 68 -12.13 -1.46 -1.96
C LEU A 68 -12.28 0.03 -1.63
N SER A 69 -12.51 0.36 -0.35
CA SER A 69 -12.71 1.74 0.09
C SER A 69 -11.48 2.63 -0.10
N ALA A 70 -10.30 2.02 -0.22
CA ALA A 70 -9.03 2.73 -0.33
C ALA A 70 -8.46 2.73 -1.76
N LEU A 71 -9.01 1.92 -2.67
CA LEU A 71 -8.37 1.67 -3.95
C LEU A 71 -8.27 2.91 -4.84
N ASP A 72 -9.29 3.79 -4.85
CA ASP A 72 -9.24 4.98 -5.70
C ASP A 72 -8.06 5.87 -5.32
N THR A 73 -7.84 6.07 -4.04
CA THR A 73 -6.69 6.84 -3.55
C THR A 73 -5.37 6.16 -3.91
N ILE A 74 -5.27 4.85 -3.65
CA ILE A 74 -4.05 4.08 -3.91
C ILE A 74 -3.73 4.05 -5.40
N ILE A 75 -4.72 3.86 -6.25
CA ILE A 75 -4.55 3.89 -7.70
C ILE A 75 -3.98 5.24 -8.16
N GLY A 76 -4.41 6.32 -7.52
CA GLY A 76 -3.89 7.66 -7.80
C GLY A 76 -2.40 7.82 -7.50
N TRP A 77 -1.82 7.00 -6.64
CA TRP A 77 -0.37 6.99 -6.37
C TRP A 77 0.43 6.30 -7.47
N LYS A 78 -0.23 5.67 -8.41
CA LYS A 78 0.37 4.92 -9.53
C LYS A 78 1.34 3.84 -9.06
N PRO A 79 0.89 2.92 -8.19
CA PRO A 79 1.74 1.83 -7.72
C PRO A 79 2.03 0.83 -8.85
N ASN A 80 3.15 0.15 -8.73
CA ASN A 80 3.49 -0.98 -9.60
C ASN A 80 2.72 -2.24 -9.18
N LEU A 81 2.59 -2.43 -7.87
CA LEU A 81 2.01 -3.63 -7.26
C LEU A 81 1.17 -3.22 -6.06
N VAL A 82 0.00 -3.80 -5.93
CA VAL A 82 -0.81 -3.72 -4.71
C VAL A 82 -1.01 -5.13 -4.18
N ILE A 83 -0.66 -5.34 -2.92
CA ILE A 83 -0.82 -6.63 -2.24
C ILE A 83 -2.02 -6.50 -1.31
N VAL A 84 -2.99 -7.40 -1.48
CA VAL A 84 -4.18 -7.48 -0.63
C VAL A 84 -4.26 -8.86 0.00
N HIS A 85 -5.01 -8.97 1.09
CA HIS A 85 -5.16 -10.24 1.77
C HIS A 85 -6.40 -10.99 1.26
N ALA A 86 -6.24 -12.29 1.04
CA ALA A 86 -7.35 -13.16 0.62
C ALA A 86 -8.46 -13.20 1.68
N GLU A 87 -8.11 -12.97 2.95
CA GLU A 87 -9.05 -12.97 4.09
C GLU A 87 -9.80 -11.67 4.26
N CYS A 88 -9.62 -10.68 3.40
CA CYS A 88 -10.37 -9.42 3.49
C CYS A 88 -11.88 -9.66 3.38
N LYS A 89 -12.67 -8.68 3.84
CA LYS A 89 -14.14 -8.80 3.87
C LYS A 89 -14.81 -8.40 2.56
N ASP A 90 -14.08 -7.78 1.64
CA ASP A 90 -14.59 -7.45 0.32
C ASP A 90 -14.49 -8.66 -0.62
N ASP A 91 -15.25 -8.62 -1.71
CA ASP A 91 -15.12 -9.60 -2.78
C ASP A 91 -13.72 -9.45 -3.41
N ILE A 92 -12.87 -10.46 -3.20
CA ILE A 92 -11.49 -10.42 -3.68
C ILE A 92 -11.42 -10.32 -5.20
N ASN A 93 -12.37 -10.91 -5.92
CA ASN A 93 -12.39 -10.83 -7.37
C ASN A 93 -12.66 -9.41 -7.85
N GLU A 94 -13.50 -8.66 -7.14
CA GLU A 94 -13.78 -7.26 -7.44
C GLU A 94 -12.55 -6.40 -7.20
N VAL A 95 -11.84 -6.65 -6.09
CA VAL A 95 -10.58 -5.96 -5.77
C VAL A 95 -9.55 -6.19 -6.88
N ILE A 96 -9.35 -7.45 -7.26
CA ILE A 96 -8.39 -7.83 -8.30
C ILE A 96 -8.75 -7.19 -9.63
N SER A 97 -10.02 -7.25 -10.01
CA SER A 97 -10.48 -6.68 -11.29
C SER A 97 -10.25 -5.18 -11.36
N LYS A 98 -10.56 -4.47 -10.28
CA LYS A 98 -10.38 -3.01 -10.23
C LYS A 98 -8.92 -2.63 -10.40
N LEU A 99 -8.01 -3.34 -9.74
CA LEU A 99 -6.58 -3.09 -9.86
C LEU A 99 -6.07 -3.42 -11.26
N LYS A 100 -6.44 -4.57 -11.81
CA LYS A 100 -6.01 -4.97 -13.14
C LYS A 100 -6.52 -4.04 -14.23
N ASN A 101 -7.75 -3.53 -14.08
CA ASN A 101 -8.33 -2.58 -15.03
C ASN A 101 -7.58 -1.24 -15.04
N ASN A 102 -6.77 -0.97 -14.03
CA ASN A 102 -5.92 0.22 -13.92
C ASN A 102 -4.43 -0.10 -14.15
N ASP A 103 -4.13 -1.23 -14.77
CA ASP A 103 -2.77 -1.68 -15.12
C ASP A 103 -1.85 -1.84 -13.90
N ILE A 104 -2.41 -2.26 -12.77
CA ILE A 104 -1.67 -2.49 -11.54
C ILE A 104 -1.56 -3.98 -11.30
N LYS A 105 -0.34 -4.44 -11.01
CA LYS A 105 -0.10 -5.83 -10.61
C LYS A 105 -0.70 -6.10 -9.25
N VAL A 106 -1.23 -7.30 -9.06
CA VAL A 106 -1.89 -7.70 -7.81
C VAL A 106 -1.14 -8.86 -7.18
N GLY A 107 -0.81 -8.71 -5.90
CA GLY A 107 -0.32 -9.79 -5.07
C GLY A 107 -1.38 -10.19 -4.05
N LEU A 108 -1.48 -11.47 -3.75
CA LEU A 108 -2.32 -11.98 -2.68
C LEU A 108 -1.45 -12.46 -1.52
N ALA A 109 -1.75 -11.98 -0.33
CA ALA A 109 -1.14 -12.44 0.89
C ALA A 109 -2.14 -13.32 1.67
N LEU A 110 -1.61 -14.25 2.41
CA LEU A 110 -2.39 -15.11 3.29
C LEU A 110 -1.88 -14.93 4.71
N LEU A 111 -2.80 -14.95 5.67
CA LEU A 111 -2.43 -14.99 7.08
C LEU A 111 -1.88 -16.37 7.41
N PRO A 112 -0.92 -16.46 8.36
CA PRO A 112 -0.34 -17.73 8.78
C PRO A 112 -1.36 -18.66 9.48
#